data_ff15d77aacda66a090fbcca6296e9f3c
#
_entry.id   ff15d77aacda66a090fbcca6296e9f3c
#
_cell.length_a   1.000
_cell.length_b   1.000
_cell.length_c   1.000
_cell.angle_alpha   90.00
_cell.angle_beta   90.00
_cell.angle_gamma   90.00
#
_symmetry.space_group_name_H-M   'P 1'
#
loop_
_entity.id
_entity.type
_entity.pdbx_description
1 polymer ?
#
loop_
_entity_poly.entity_id
_entity_poly.type
_entity_poly.pdbx_seq_one_letter_code
_entity_poly.pdbx_strand_id
1 'polypeptide(L)'
;MAGMPYLLDSNILLRWVKQDHSDYPLVVSAIETILRRNGELCYTSQNVGEFWNTCTRPLDRNGYALSPQEADRRAKFFEEKLRLLPDSLSVHEQ
;
A
#
# COMPACT_ATOMS: atom_id res chain seq x y z
N MET A 1 6.38 -21.43 9.73
CA MET A 1 5.02 -21.01 10.06
C MET A 1 4.77 -19.61 9.51
N ALA A 2 3.63 -19.44 8.88
CA ALA A 2 3.29 -18.11 8.35
C ALA A 2 3.09 -17.12 9.50
N GLY A 3 3.62 -15.92 9.36
CA GLY A 3 3.42 -14.88 10.35
C GLY A 3 2.02 -14.30 10.31
N MET A 4 1.72 -13.42 11.25
CA MET A 4 0.42 -12.76 11.27
C MET A 4 0.27 -11.83 10.06
N PRO A 5 -0.86 -11.87 9.37
CA PRO A 5 -1.09 -10.96 8.25
C PRO A 5 -1.38 -9.55 8.74
N TYR A 6 -0.75 -8.56 8.10
CA TYR A 6 -0.99 -7.15 8.36
C TYR A 6 -1.51 -6.53 7.08
N LEU A 7 -2.76 -6.06 7.10
CA LEU A 7 -3.35 -5.40 5.95
C LEU A 7 -2.88 -3.94 5.90
N LEU A 8 -2.25 -3.58 4.79
CA LEU A 8 -1.81 -2.20 4.57
C LEU A 8 -2.91 -1.45 3.83
N ASP A 9 -3.46 -0.41 4.45
CA ASP A 9 -4.48 0.38 3.79
C ASP A 9 -3.86 1.30 2.74
N SER A 10 -4.72 1.97 1.96
CA SER A 10 -4.25 2.82 0.88
C SER A 10 -3.39 3.98 1.37
N ASN A 11 -3.65 4.52 2.55
CA ASN A 11 -2.85 5.61 3.11
C ASN A 11 -1.41 5.19 3.37
N ILE A 12 -1.23 3.98 3.89
CA ILE A 12 0.11 3.44 4.13
C ILE A 12 0.84 3.22 2.81
N LEU A 13 0.15 2.66 1.81
CA LEU A 13 0.74 2.45 0.49
C LEU A 13 1.18 3.78 -0.13
N LEU A 14 0.35 4.82 -0.01
CA LEU A 14 0.67 6.13 -0.55
C LEU A 14 1.91 6.74 0.12
N ARG A 15 2.01 6.65 1.43
CA ARG A 15 3.17 7.18 2.14
C ARG A 15 4.44 6.39 1.88
N TRP A 16 4.30 5.10 1.59
CA TRP A 16 5.45 4.25 1.30
C TRP A 16 6.13 4.62 -0.02
N VAL A 17 5.36 5.13 -0.99
CA VAL A 17 5.94 5.51 -2.29
C VAL A 17 6.39 6.97 -2.34
N LYS A 18 5.96 7.81 -1.41
CA LYS A 18 6.30 9.22 -1.40
C LYS A 18 7.47 9.47 -0.46
N GLN A 19 8.68 9.34 -0.98
CA GLN A 19 9.91 9.39 -0.19
C GLN A 19 10.14 10.74 0.48
N ASP A 20 9.60 11.81 -0.08
CA ASP A 20 9.75 13.15 0.49
C ASP A 20 8.67 13.49 1.52
N HIS A 21 7.74 12.58 1.79
CA HIS A 21 6.72 12.80 2.80
C HIS A 21 7.33 12.70 4.19
N SER A 22 6.88 13.58 5.11
CA SER A 22 7.41 13.62 6.47
C SER A 22 7.24 12.30 7.22
N ASP A 23 6.20 11.54 6.89
CA ASP A 23 5.91 10.26 7.55
C ASP A 23 6.63 9.07 6.92
N TYR A 24 7.38 9.30 5.82
CA TYR A 24 8.05 8.20 5.12
C TYR A 24 8.96 7.38 6.04
N PRO A 25 9.83 7.99 6.86
CA PRO A 25 10.69 7.19 7.75
C PRO A 25 9.89 6.36 8.75
N LEU A 26 8.77 6.88 9.23
CA LEU A 26 7.92 6.14 10.18
C LEU A 26 7.29 4.93 9.51
N VAL A 27 6.82 5.09 8.27
CA VAL A 27 6.21 3.99 7.52
C VAL A 27 7.24 2.91 7.24
N VAL A 28 8.43 3.29 6.77
CA VAL A 28 9.49 2.33 6.49
C VAL A 28 9.87 1.56 7.76
N SER A 29 10.01 2.27 8.88
CA SER A 29 10.36 1.65 10.15
C SER A 29 9.28 0.66 10.61
N ALA A 30 8.01 1.02 10.45
CA ALA A 30 6.91 0.14 10.82
C ALA A 30 6.89 -1.14 9.96
N ILE A 31 7.11 -0.97 8.66
CA ILE A 31 7.15 -2.11 7.74
C ILE A 31 8.31 -3.04 8.09
N GLU A 32 9.49 -2.49 8.35
CA GLU A 32 10.65 -3.27 8.75
C GLU A 32 10.39 -4.05 10.04
N THR A 33 9.71 -3.42 11.00
CA THR A 33 9.38 -4.06 12.26
C THR A 33 8.46 -5.26 12.04
N ILE A 34 7.44 -5.10 11.19
CA ILE A 34 6.53 -6.19 10.87
C ILE A 34 7.30 -7.36 10.25
N LEU A 35 8.19 -7.08 9.31
CA LEU A 35 8.97 -8.12 8.65
C LEU A 35 9.93 -8.82 9.60
N ARG A 36 10.54 -8.09 10.53
CA ARG A 36 11.42 -8.70 11.53
C ARG A 36 10.69 -9.66 12.47
N ARG A 37 9.40 -9.41 12.68
CA ARG A 37 8.56 -10.26 13.52
C ARG A 37 7.89 -11.37 12.72
N ASN A 38 8.38 -11.63 11.51
CA ASN A 38 7.83 -12.62 10.60
C ASN A 38 6.37 -12.32 10.23
N GLY A 39 5.98 -11.05 10.26
CA GLY A 39 4.68 -10.63 9.81
C GLY A 39 4.58 -10.70 8.30
N GLU A 40 3.38 -10.82 7.80
CA GLU A 40 3.10 -10.88 6.38
C GLU A 40 2.37 -9.62 5.95
N LEU A 41 2.93 -8.91 4.97
CA LEU A 41 2.32 -7.68 4.45
C LEU A 41 1.28 -8.04 3.41
N CYS A 42 0.07 -7.52 3.57
CA CYS A 42 -1.06 -7.89 2.71
C CYS A 42 -1.76 -6.64 2.16
N TYR A 43 -2.47 -6.81 1.07
CA TYR A 43 -3.26 -5.75 0.46
C TYR A 43 -4.51 -6.35 -0.17
N THR A 44 -5.50 -5.51 -0.48
CA THR A 44 -6.69 -5.93 -1.23
C THR A 44 -6.72 -5.19 -2.56
N SER A 45 -7.53 -5.70 -3.49
CA SER A 45 -7.74 -5.02 -4.78
C SER A 45 -8.26 -3.60 -4.57
N GLN A 46 -9.14 -3.42 -3.57
CA GLN A 46 -9.68 -2.11 -3.25
C GLN A 46 -8.59 -1.14 -2.80
N ASN A 47 -7.66 -1.61 -1.95
CA ASN A 47 -6.55 -0.77 -1.49
C ASN A 47 -5.70 -0.28 -2.66
N VAL A 48 -5.37 -1.17 -3.60
CA VAL A 48 -4.56 -0.80 -4.75
C VAL A 48 -5.34 0.14 -5.68
N GLY A 49 -6.64 -0.10 -5.85
CA GLY A 49 -7.49 0.80 -6.66
C GLY A 49 -7.52 2.22 -6.09
N GLU A 50 -7.72 2.35 -4.79
CA GLU A 50 -7.70 3.65 -4.13
C GLU A 50 -6.33 4.32 -4.24
N PHE A 51 -5.27 3.54 -4.07
CA PHE A 51 -3.91 4.01 -4.24
C PHE A 51 -3.69 4.57 -5.65
N TRP A 52 -4.08 3.82 -6.68
CA TRP A 52 -3.91 4.22 -8.07
C TRP A 52 -4.68 5.51 -8.36
N ASN A 53 -5.92 5.59 -7.88
CA ASN A 53 -6.76 6.77 -8.09
C ASN A 53 -6.12 8.03 -7.47
N THR A 54 -5.56 7.92 -6.28
CA THR A 54 -4.90 9.06 -5.64
C THR A 54 -3.62 9.42 -6.37
N CYS A 55 -2.84 8.43 -6.80
CA CYS A 55 -1.61 8.69 -7.53
C CYS A 55 -1.85 9.47 -8.82
N THR A 56 -2.92 9.17 -9.54
CA THR A 56 -3.22 9.81 -10.82
C THR A 56 -4.06 11.08 -10.68
N ARG A 57 -4.62 11.33 -9.51
CA ARG A 57 -5.44 12.51 -9.27
C ARG A 57 -4.60 13.79 -9.34
N PRO A 58 -5.15 14.90 -9.83
CA PRO A 58 -4.42 16.17 -9.86
C PRO A 58 -4.00 16.65 -8.48
N LEU A 59 -2.93 17.45 -8.44
CA LEU A 59 -2.40 18.00 -7.19
C LEU A 59 -3.43 18.84 -6.44
N ASP A 60 -4.26 19.59 -7.16
CA ASP A 60 -5.27 20.45 -6.54
C ASP A 60 -6.46 19.67 -5.98
N ARG A 61 -6.48 18.34 -6.17
CA ARG A 61 -7.49 17.45 -5.62
C ARG A 61 -6.86 16.43 -4.67
N ASN A 62 -5.79 16.81 -4.03
CA ASN A 62 -5.08 15.96 -3.06
C ASN A 62 -4.51 14.70 -3.70
N GLY A 63 -4.14 14.77 -4.97
CA GLY A 63 -3.51 13.67 -5.68
C GLY A 63 -2.04 13.90 -5.86
N TYR A 64 -1.36 12.94 -6.46
CA TYR A 64 0.06 13.02 -6.74
C TYR A 64 0.37 13.39 -8.19
N ALA A 65 -0.64 13.47 -9.03
CA ALA A 65 -0.52 13.83 -10.45
C ALA A 65 0.48 12.96 -11.20
N LEU A 66 0.60 11.69 -10.83
CA LEU A 66 1.45 10.75 -11.54
C LEU A 66 0.79 10.32 -12.84
N SER A 67 1.61 9.98 -13.85
CA SER A 67 1.08 9.41 -15.07
C SER A 67 0.50 8.02 -14.79
N PRO A 68 -0.43 7.54 -15.63
CA PRO A 68 -0.93 6.17 -15.47
C PRO A 68 0.19 5.12 -15.49
N GLN A 69 1.22 5.32 -16.32
CA GLN A 69 2.35 4.41 -16.39
C GLN A 69 3.12 4.36 -15.08
N GLU A 70 3.33 5.51 -14.46
CA GLU A 70 4.05 5.58 -13.20
C GLU A 70 3.22 4.97 -12.07
N ALA A 71 1.91 5.23 -12.05
CA ALA A 71 1.02 4.63 -11.06
C ALA A 71 0.99 3.11 -11.21
N ASP A 72 0.96 2.60 -12.44
CA ASP A 72 1.00 1.16 -12.70
C ASP A 72 2.30 0.54 -12.20
N ARG A 73 3.42 1.22 -12.41
CA ARG A 73 4.71 0.72 -11.96
C ARG A 73 4.75 0.56 -10.45
N ARG A 74 4.22 1.53 -9.73
CA ARG A 74 4.19 1.48 -8.27
C ARG A 74 3.20 0.44 -7.76
N ALA A 75 2.06 0.29 -8.43
CA ALA A 75 1.10 -0.75 -8.09
C ALA A 75 1.71 -2.14 -8.28
N LYS A 76 2.44 -2.34 -9.35
CA LYS A 76 3.13 -3.62 -9.59
C LYS A 76 4.16 -3.93 -8.51
N PHE A 77 4.84 -2.91 -8.00
CA PHE A 77 5.76 -3.10 -6.89
C PHE A 77 5.04 -3.75 -5.69
N PHE A 78 3.86 -3.24 -5.35
CA PHE A 78 3.09 -3.81 -4.25
C PHE A 78 2.62 -5.23 -4.56
N GLU A 79 2.16 -5.47 -5.78
CA GLU A 79 1.72 -6.80 -6.19
C GLU A 79 2.84 -7.83 -6.08
N GLU A 80 4.08 -7.42 -6.31
CA GLU A 80 5.23 -8.32 -6.21
C GLU A 80 5.71 -8.53 -4.77
N LYS A 81 5.54 -7.52 -3.90
CA LYS A 81 6.09 -7.56 -2.55
C LYS A 81 5.07 -7.94 -1.49
N LEU A 82 3.79 -7.77 -1.77
CA LEU A 82 2.72 -7.97 -0.81
C LEU A 82 1.85 -9.13 -1.23
N ARG A 83 1.15 -9.69 -0.26
CA ARG A 83 0.21 -10.77 -0.52
C ARG A 83 -1.19 -10.21 -0.74
N LEU A 84 -1.83 -10.62 -1.83
CA LEU A 84 -3.21 -10.23 -2.11
C LEU A 84 -4.17 -11.04 -1.24
N LEU A 85 -5.06 -10.32 -0.56
CA LEU A 85 -6.16 -10.94 0.18
C LEU A 85 -7.45 -10.80 -0.63
N PRO A 86 -8.29 -11.85 -0.66
CA PRO A 86 -9.59 -11.74 -1.32
C PRO A 86 -10.46 -10.71 -0.61
N ASP A 87 -11.19 -9.90 -1.40
CA ASP A 87 -12.08 -8.88 -0.84
C ASP A 87 -13.17 -9.50 0.04
N SER A 88 -13.68 -10.66 -0.38
CA SER A 88 -14.70 -11.36 0.39
C SER A 88 -14.21 -11.71 1.80
N LEU A 89 -12.94 -12.07 1.94
CA LEU A 89 -12.38 -12.41 3.24
C LEU A 89 -12.25 -11.17 4.12
N SER A 90 -11.80 -10.06 3.55
CA SER A 90 -11.65 -8.82 4.31
C SER A 90 -13.00 -8.30 4.80
N VAL A 91 -14.07 -8.51 4.03
CA VAL A 91 -15.42 -8.10 4.43
C VAL A 91 -15.92 -8.94 5.61
N HIS A 92 -15.65 -10.22 5.60
CA HIS A 92 -16.11 -11.11 6.64
C HIS A 92 -15.48 -10.85 8.00
N GLU A 93 -14.33 -10.23 8.03
CA GLU A 93 -13.63 -9.96 9.28
C GLU A 93 -14.11 -8.68 9.98
N GLN A 94 -15.04 -7.98 9.40
CA GLN A 94 -15.54 -6.74 9.98
C GLN A 94 -16.70 -7.00 10.97
#